data_5aa444b96356de6dd16c94168fae6d11
#
_entry.id   5aa444b96356de6dd16c94168fae6d11
#
_cell.length_a   1.000
_cell.length_b   1.000
_cell.length_c   1.000
_cell.angle_alpha   90.00
_cell.angle_beta   90.00
_cell.angle_gamma   90.00
#
_symmetry.space_group_name_H-M   'P 1'
#
loop_
_entity.id
_entity.type
_entity.pdbx_description
1 polymer ?
#
loop_
_entity_poly.entity_id
_entity_poly.type
_entity_poly.pdbx_seq_one_letter_code
_entity_poly.pdbx_strand_id
1 'polypeptide(L)'
;MTFVHGAGGSSSIWFRQVRAFKKEFNVLLVDLRGHGNSKIRCEENEKKEYTFEVITNDIVEVLKHVGIEKSHFVGISLGTILIRDIAERHPDMVDSMVLGGAVLKLNTRSKLLMGFGNVFKSVVPYIFLYKLFAFIIMPKKNHKESRLLFVKEAKKLYQKEFIRWYKLTAQLNPLLRLFRMKDIKIPTLYIMGEQDHLFLPSIKKIIKGHQYAQLHVVKNCGHVVNVEQPLEFNQEVLSFLKGRIDYY
;
A
#
# COMPACT_ATOMS: atom_id res chain seq x y z
N MET A 1 15.97 -0.74 -2.64
CA MET A 1 14.72 -0.72 -1.84
C MET A 1 13.66 0.07 -2.57
N THR A 2 12.46 -0.48 -2.76
CA THR A 2 11.38 0.13 -3.55
C THR A 2 10.16 0.42 -2.69
N PHE A 3 9.70 1.66 -2.71
CA PHE A 3 8.56 2.13 -1.93
C PHE A 3 7.31 2.31 -2.79
N VAL A 4 6.18 1.73 -2.36
CA VAL A 4 4.90 1.74 -3.06
C VAL A 4 3.82 2.34 -2.18
N HIS A 5 3.26 3.48 -2.60
CA HIS A 5 2.25 4.23 -1.83
C HIS A 5 0.86 3.59 -1.87
N GLY A 6 -0.04 4.07 -1.01
CA GLY A 6 -1.44 3.66 -0.95
C GLY A 6 -2.35 4.40 -1.93
N ALA A 7 -3.64 4.05 -1.93
CA ALA A 7 -4.66 4.67 -2.77
C ALA A 7 -4.73 6.19 -2.57
N GLY A 8 -4.74 6.95 -3.66
CA GLY A 8 -4.80 8.41 -3.64
C GLY A 8 -3.54 9.09 -3.11
N GLY A 9 -2.49 8.33 -2.80
CA GLY A 9 -1.20 8.84 -2.34
C GLY A 9 -0.26 9.23 -3.46
N SER A 10 0.99 9.45 -3.11
CA SER A 10 2.13 9.60 -4.02
C SER A 10 3.41 9.23 -3.29
N SER A 11 4.53 9.24 -3.99
CA SER A 11 5.86 9.07 -3.39
C SER A 11 6.14 10.03 -2.23
N SER A 12 5.46 11.18 -2.18
CA SER A 12 5.61 12.18 -1.13
C SER A 12 5.28 11.69 0.28
N ILE A 13 4.48 10.61 0.44
CA ILE A 13 4.18 10.08 1.78
C ILE A 13 5.39 9.45 2.48
N TRP A 14 6.47 9.21 1.73
CA TRP A 14 7.70 8.56 2.22
C TRP A 14 8.78 9.55 2.67
N PHE A 15 8.51 10.86 2.71
CA PHE A 15 9.50 11.90 3.01
C PHE A 15 10.19 11.69 4.37
N ARG A 16 9.49 11.11 5.37
CA ARG A 16 10.05 10.78 6.69
C ARG A 16 10.90 9.51 6.69
N GLN A 17 10.73 8.66 5.67
CA GLN A 17 11.46 7.41 5.49
C GLN A 17 12.75 7.61 4.70
N VAL A 18 12.71 8.37 3.61
CA VAL A 18 13.84 8.55 2.70
C VAL A 18 15.12 8.93 3.43
N ARG A 19 15.05 9.86 4.38
CA ARG A 19 16.22 10.33 5.13
C ARG A 19 16.89 9.23 5.95
N ALA A 20 16.13 8.30 6.47
CA ALA A 20 16.64 7.18 7.24
C ALA A 20 17.24 6.11 6.32
N PHE A 21 16.47 5.70 5.30
CA PHE A 21 16.81 4.54 4.47
C PHE A 21 17.93 4.82 3.45
N LYS A 22 18.03 6.05 2.89
CA LYS A 22 19.08 6.41 1.91
C LYS A 22 20.52 6.33 2.45
N LYS A 23 20.68 6.15 3.75
CA LYS A 23 22.00 5.96 4.37
C LYS A 23 22.54 4.56 4.18
N GLU A 24 21.65 3.57 3.98
CA GLU A 24 22.00 2.16 3.95
C GLU A 24 21.56 1.48 2.64
N PHE A 25 20.61 2.07 1.90
CA PHE A 25 20.02 1.50 0.71
C PHE A 25 19.93 2.52 -0.43
N ASN A 26 20.01 2.04 -1.67
CA ASN A 26 19.50 2.76 -2.81
C ASN A 26 17.96 2.77 -2.72
N VAL A 27 17.34 3.95 -2.82
CA VAL A 27 15.91 4.16 -2.58
C VAL A 27 15.22 4.54 -3.89
N LEU A 28 14.24 3.71 -4.30
CA LEU A 28 13.34 3.99 -5.42
C LEU A 28 11.95 4.31 -4.85
N LEU A 29 11.40 5.47 -5.19
CA LEU A 29 10.04 5.89 -4.86
C LEU A 29 9.19 5.85 -6.11
N VAL A 30 8.16 5.01 -6.14
CA VAL A 30 7.28 4.86 -7.30
C VAL A 30 6.01 5.68 -7.12
N ASP A 31 5.67 6.53 -8.08
CA ASP A 31 4.33 7.08 -8.23
C ASP A 31 3.51 6.14 -9.11
N LEU A 32 2.45 5.56 -8.56
CA LEU A 32 1.58 4.65 -9.29
C LEU A 32 0.88 5.36 -10.45
N ARG A 33 0.47 4.61 -11.46
CA ARG A 33 -0.27 5.10 -12.63
C ARG A 33 -1.37 6.08 -12.22
N GLY A 34 -1.40 7.28 -12.81
CA GLY A 34 -2.36 8.34 -12.53
C GLY A 34 -2.14 9.12 -11.23
N HIS A 35 -1.14 8.74 -10.41
CA HIS A 35 -0.79 9.41 -9.16
C HIS A 35 0.48 10.26 -9.29
N GLY A 36 0.67 11.20 -8.37
CA GLY A 36 1.89 11.98 -8.23
C GLY A 36 2.37 12.60 -9.54
N ASN A 37 3.59 12.26 -9.96
CA ASN A 37 4.18 12.68 -11.22
C ASN A 37 3.88 11.72 -12.40
N SER A 38 3.33 10.52 -12.11
CA SER A 38 2.90 9.53 -13.13
C SER A 38 1.50 9.83 -13.68
N LYS A 39 1.16 11.12 -13.84
CA LYS A 39 -0.11 11.56 -14.42
C LYS A 39 -0.10 11.31 -15.92
N ILE A 40 -1.16 10.67 -16.39
CA ILE A 40 -1.35 10.44 -17.82
C ILE A 40 -1.87 11.73 -18.44
N ARG A 41 -1.06 12.37 -19.28
CA ARG A 41 -1.41 13.63 -19.99
C ARG A 41 -2.08 13.43 -21.34
N CYS A 42 -2.09 12.22 -21.89
CA CYS A 42 -2.50 11.98 -23.29
C CYS A 42 -3.80 11.20 -23.40
N GLU A 43 -4.65 11.62 -24.34
CA GLU A 43 -5.91 10.95 -24.72
C GLU A 43 -5.69 9.51 -25.21
N GLU A 44 -4.52 9.20 -25.77
CA GLU A 44 -4.12 7.86 -26.21
C GLU A 44 -4.16 6.79 -25.11
N ASN A 45 -4.01 7.20 -23.86
CA ASN A 45 -4.07 6.30 -22.69
C ASN A 45 -5.48 6.08 -22.14
N GLU A 46 -6.52 6.70 -22.69
CA GLU A 46 -7.90 6.52 -22.24
C GLU A 46 -8.41 5.08 -22.38
N LYS A 47 -7.85 4.32 -23.34
CA LYS A 47 -8.20 2.92 -23.61
C LYS A 47 -7.40 1.90 -22.80
N LYS A 48 -6.35 2.32 -22.03
CA LYS A 48 -5.56 1.37 -21.26
C LYS A 48 -6.37 0.84 -20.08
N GLU A 49 -6.46 -0.46 -20.00
CA GLU A 49 -7.14 -1.17 -18.94
C GLU A 49 -6.41 -0.97 -17.60
N TYR A 50 -7.19 -0.80 -16.53
CA TYR A 50 -6.69 -0.78 -15.14
C TYR A 50 -7.03 -2.12 -14.51
N THR A 51 -6.02 -2.97 -14.36
CA THR A 51 -6.08 -4.21 -13.57
C THR A 51 -4.92 -4.21 -12.58
N PHE A 52 -5.00 -5.03 -11.53
CA PHE A 52 -3.88 -5.19 -10.60
C PHE A 52 -2.63 -5.67 -11.34
N GLU A 53 -2.78 -6.61 -12.28
CA GLU A 53 -1.70 -7.12 -13.11
C GLU A 53 -0.98 -6.03 -13.91
N VAL A 54 -1.74 -5.19 -14.61
CA VAL A 54 -1.17 -4.09 -15.41
C VAL A 54 -0.42 -3.10 -14.52
N ILE A 55 -0.97 -2.75 -13.35
CA ILE A 55 -0.33 -1.82 -12.42
C ILE A 55 0.91 -2.44 -11.77
N THR A 56 0.85 -3.72 -11.45
CA THR A 56 2.00 -4.48 -10.93
C THR A 56 3.12 -4.51 -11.97
N ASN A 57 2.78 -4.77 -13.24
CA ASN A 57 3.75 -4.75 -14.33
C ASN A 57 4.36 -3.36 -14.56
N ASP A 58 3.62 -2.26 -14.37
CA ASP A 58 4.22 -0.91 -14.42
C ASP A 58 5.39 -0.77 -13.43
N ILE A 59 5.23 -1.29 -12.21
CA ILE A 59 6.30 -1.24 -11.20
C ILE A 59 7.49 -2.10 -11.63
N VAL A 60 7.22 -3.30 -12.15
CA VAL A 60 8.26 -4.22 -12.66
C VAL A 60 9.03 -3.60 -13.81
N GLU A 61 8.35 -2.94 -14.74
CA GLU A 61 9.00 -2.27 -15.88
C GLU A 61 9.87 -1.07 -15.43
N VAL A 62 9.44 -0.32 -14.39
CA VAL A 62 10.28 0.72 -13.80
C VAL A 62 11.55 0.12 -13.21
N LEU A 63 11.46 -1.00 -12.47
CA LEU A 63 12.64 -1.69 -11.90
C LEU A 63 13.61 -2.13 -13.00
N LYS A 64 13.11 -2.78 -14.05
CA LYS A 64 13.91 -3.20 -15.21
C LYS A 64 14.59 -2.01 -15.90
N HIS A 65 13.84 -0.93 -16.10
CA HIS A 65 14.35 0.28 -16.77
C HIS A 65 15.53 0.92 -16.02
N VAL A 66 15.49 0.90 -14.67
CA VAL A 66 16.58 1.42 -13.84
C VAL A 66 17.62 0.36 -13.46
N GLY A 67 17.57 -0.84 -14.08
CA GLY A 67 18.55 -1.91 -13.88
C GLY A 67 18.48 -2.59 -12.50
N ILE A 68 17.30 -2.62 -11.86
CA ILE A 68 17.10 -3.29 -10.57
C ILE A 68 16.53 -4.67 -10.82
N GLU A 69 17.35 -5.70 -10.62
CA GLU A 69 16.94 -7.10 -10.75
C GLU A 69 16.13 -7.57 -9.53
N LYS A 70 16.51 -7.12 -8.33
CA LYS A 70 15.91 -7.56 -7.07
C LYS A 70 15.82 -6.43 -6.05
N SER A 71 14.76 -6.40 -5.24
CA SER A 71 14.52 -5.30 -4.29
C SER A 71 13.83 -5.76 -3.00
N HIS A 72 14.12 -5.08 -1.90
CA HIS A 72 13.24 -5.05 -0.74
C HIS A 72 12.08 -4.09 -1.04
N PHE A 73 10.86 -4.54 -0.89
CA PHE A 73 9.66 -3.72 -1.14
C PHE A 73 9.03 -3.24 0.16
N VAL A 74 8.70 -1.95 0.21
CA VAL A 74 8.02 -1.32 1.33
C VAL A 74 6.73 -0.67 0.85
N GLY A 75 5.60 -1.09 1.35
CA GLY A 75 4.30 -0.57 0.93
C GLY A 75 3.38 -0.18 2.07
N ILE A 76 2.41 0.68 1.74
CA ILE A 76 1.35 1.09 2.66
C ILE A 76 -0.02 0.86 2.02
N SER A 77 -0.98 0.29 2.77
CA SER A 77 -2.38 0.14 2.33
C SER A 77 -2.49 -0.58 0.97
N LEU A 78 -3.02 0.06 -0.08
CA LEU A 78 -3.09 -0.47 -1.45
C LEU A 78 -1.73 -0.93 -1.97
N GLY A 79 -0.65 -0.22 -1.64
CA GLY A 79 0.71 -0.60 -2.01
C GLY A 79 1.10 -1.99 -1.52
N THR A 80 0.54 -2.44 -0.38
CA THR A 80 0.79 -3.79 0.15
C THR A 80 0.17 -4.89 -0.72
N ILE A 81 -0.94 -4.59 -1.37
CA ILE A 81 -1.62 -5.50 -2.30
C ILE A 81 -0.78 -5.65 -3.57
N LEU A 82 -0.28 -4.53 -4.12
CA LEU A 82 0.56 -4.53 -5.31
C LEU A 82 1.89 -5.27 -5.06
N ILE A 83 2.55 -5.01 -3.93
CA ILE A 83 3.78 -5.72 -3.55
C ILE A 83 3.53 -7.23 -3.41
N ARG A 84 2.41 -7.62 -2.81
CA ARG A 84 2.07 -9.04 -2.68
C ARG A 84 1.77 -9.69 -4.03
N ASP A 85 1.16 -8.94 -4.97
CA ASP A 85 0.94 -9.40 -6.35
C ASP A 85 2.26 -9.50 -7.14
N ILE A 86 3.22 -8.55 -6.94
CA ILE A 86 4.59 -8.68 -7.49
C ILE A 86 5.23 -9.96 -6.99
N ALA A 87 5.17 -10.23 -5.68
CA ALA A 87 5.76 -11.41 -5.07
C ALA A 87 5.15 -12.74 -5.57
N GLU A 88 3.89 -12.75 -5.99
CA GLU A 88 3.25 -13.93 -6.61
C GLU A 88 3.68 -14.14 -8.06
N ARG A 89 3.81 -13.06 -8.82
CA ARG A 89 4.10 -13.12 -10.27
C ARG A 89 5.58 -13.13 -10.60
N HIS A 90 6.38 -12.43 -9.78
CA HIS A 90 7.80 -12.19 -9.97
C HIS A 90 8.58 -12.42 -8.67
N PRO A 91 8.50 -13.63 -8.04
CA PRO A 91 9.10 -13.90 -6.74
C PRO A 91 10.61 -13.64 -6.72
N ASP A 92 11.28 -13.89 -7.83
CA ASP A 92 12.74 -13.72 -7.97
C ASP A 92 13.18 -12.25 -7.88
N MET A 93 12.28 -11.30 -8.10
CA MET A 93 12.53 -9.86 -7.98
C MET A 93 12.35 -9.33 -6.55
N VAL A 94 11.93 -10.17 -5.60
CA VAL A 94 11.55 -9.75 -4.24
C VAL A 94 12.45 -10.37 -3.19
N ASP A 95 13.31 -9.56 -2.56
CA ASP A 95 14.14 -9.99 -1.43
C ASP A 95 13.34 -10.12 -0.14
N SER A 96 12.53 -9.13 0.15
CA SER A 96 11.62 -9.12 1.30
C SER A 96 10.51 -8.11 1.12
N MET A 97 9.46 -8.25 1.91
CA MET A 97 8.31 -7.35 1.91
C MET A 97 8.09 -6.72 3.28
N VAL A 98 7.87 -5.40 3.31
CA VAL A 98 7.36 -4.65 4.45
C VAL A 98 5.98 -4.11 4.10
N LEU A 99 4.96 -4.58 4.81
CA LEU A 99 3.56 -4.35 4.50
C LEU A 99 2.91 -3.54 5.63
N GLY A 100 2.91 -2.22 5.49
CA GLY A 100 2.34 -1.28 6.46
C GLY A 100 0.84 -1.05 6.24
N GLY A 101 0.03 -1.08 7.31
CA GLY A 101 -1.43 -0.94 7.18
C GLY A 101 -1.99 -1.94 6.16
N ALA A 102 -1.55 -3.18 6.22
CA ALA A 102 -1.79 -4.20 5.20
C ALA A 102 -3.26 -4.60 5.09
N VAL A 103 -3.70 -4.88 3.86
CA VAL A 103 -5.07 -5.29 3.54
C VAL A 103 -5.06 -6.72 3.00
N LEU A 104 -5.45 -7.71 3.83
CA LEU A 104 -5.58 -9.11 3.41
C LEU A 104 -7.03 -9.60 3.38
N LYS A 105 -7.96 -8.89 4.03
CA LYS A 105 -9.37 -9.26 4.07
C LYS A 105 -10.24 -8.01 4.20
N LEU A 106 -11.29 -7.94 3.40
CA LEU A 106 -12.34 -6.95 3.56
C LEU A 106 -13.39 -7.51 4.53
N ASN A 107 -13.57 -6.84 5.67
CA ASN A 107 -14.64 -7.14 6.61
C ASN A 107 -15.98 -6.55 6.12
N THR A 108 -17.07 -6.81 6.82
CA THR A 108 -18.40 -6.32 6.44
C THR A 108 -18.44 -4.78 6.35
N ARG A 109 -17.77 -4.07 7.26
CA ARG A 109 -17.71 -2.59 7.24
C ARG A 109 -16.97 -2.08 6.01
N SER A 110 -15.81 -2.69 5.67
CA SER A 110 -15.06 -2.34 4.46
C SER A 110 -15.86 -2.62 3.19
N LYS A 111 -16.62 -3.74 3.14
CA LYS A 111 -17.48 -4.08 1.99
C LYS A 111 -18.63 -3.09 1.84
N LEU A 112 -19.29 -2.71 2.94
CA LEU A 112 -20.34 -1.68 2.92
C LEU A 112 -19.81 -0.34 2.45
N LEU A 113 -18.63 0.08 2.93
CA LEU A 113 -17.99 1.32 2.52
C LEU A 113 -17.67 1.32 1.02
N MET A 114 -17.14 0.20 0.51
CA MET A 114 -16.89 0.03 -0.91
C MET A 114 -18.19 -0.01 -1.73
N GLY A 115 -19.23 -0.68 -1.24
CA GLY A 115 -20.55 -0.69 -1.87
C GLY A 115 -21.13 0.72 -1.97
N PHE A 116 -21.09 1.49 -0.89
CA PHE A 116 -21.51 2.89 -0.87
C PHE A 116 -20.72 3.71 -1.90
N GLY A 117 -19.40 3.63 -1.90
CA GLY A 117 -18.59 4.33 -2.89
C GLY A 117 -18.89 3.90 -4.32
N ASN A 118 -19.22 2.62 -4.56
CA ASN A 118 -19.57 2.13 -5.89
C ASN A 118 -20.86 2.78 -6.43
N VAL A 119 -21.87 2.99 -5.59
CA VAL A 119 -23.12 3.67 -5.96
C VAL A 119 -22.85 5.15 -6.25
N PHE A 120 -22.06 5.80 -5.43
CA PHE A 120 -21.90 7.26 -5.45
C PHE A 120 -20.70 7.79 -6.25
N LYS A 121 -19.77 6.93 -6.70
CA LYS A 121 -18.52 7.34 -7.38
C LYS A 121 -18.67 8.21 -8.63
N SER A 122 -19.82 8.10 -9.32
CA SER A 122 -20.09 8.83 -10.56
C SER A 122 -20.93 10.09 -10.33
N VAL A 123 -21.61 10.20 -9.19
CA VAL A 123 -22.55 11.30 -8.88
C VAL A 123 -21.93 12.28 -7.89
N VAL A 124 -21.20 11.76 -6.90
CA VAL A 124 -20.56 12.57 -5.86
C VAL A 124 -19.12 12.91 -6.27
N PRO A 125 -18.68 14.17 -6.14
CA PRO A 125 -17.27 14.50 -6.36
C PRO A 125 -16.38 13.62 -5.50
N TYR A 126 -15.39 12.97 -6.13
CA TYR A 126 -14.54 11.97 -5.49
C TYR A 126 -13.88 12.42 -4.19
N ILE A 127 -13.60 13.70 -4.06
CA ILE A 127 -12.96 14.25 -2.86
C ILE A 127 -13.84 14.13 -1.60
N PHE A 128 -15.15 14.15 -1.74
CA PHE A 128 -16.06 13.91 -0.61
C PHE A 128 -16.01 12.44 -0.19
N LEU A 129 -15.94 11.52 -1.15
CA LEU A 129 -15.75 10.08 -0.87
C LEU A 129 -14.42 9.85 -0.18
N TYR A 130 -13.34 10.48 -0.64
CA TYR A 130 -12.02 10.40 0.02
C TYR A 130 -12.04 10.91 1.46
N LYS A 131 -12.69 12.05 1.72
CA LYS A 131 -12.85 12.57 3.08
C LYS A 131 -13.62 11.61 3.98
N LEU A 132 -14.72 11.05 3.48
CA LEU A 132 -15.51 10.05 4.18
C LEU A 132 -14.69 8.80 4.48
N PHE A 133 -13.98 8.26 3.49
CA PHE A 133 -13.12 7.09 3.64
C PHE A 133 -11.98 7.35 4.63
N ALA A 134 -11.33 8.50 4.53
CA ALA A 134 -10.29 8.92 5.48
C ALA A 134 -10.80 8.93 6.92
N PHE A 135 -12.00 9.46 7.14
CA PHE A 135 -12.59 9.52 8.48
C PHE A 135 -12.97 8.14 9.01
N ILE A 136 -13.52 7.26 8.17
CA ILE A 136 -13.90 5.90 8.57
C ILE A 136 -12.68 5.03 8.86
N ILE A 137 -11.64 5.14 8.05
CA ILE A 137 -10.39 4.36 8.21
C ILE A 137 -9.58 4.88 9.41
N MET A 138 -9.57 6.19 9.60
CA MET A 138 -8.75 6.90 10.59
C MET A 138 -9.61 7.81 11.49
N PRO A 139 -10.49 7.26 12.37
CA PRO A 139 -11.51 8.07 13.07
C PRO A 139 -10.99 8.88 14.26
N LYS A 140 -9.87 8.51 14.86
CA LYS A 140 -9.40 9.10 16.12
C LYS A 140 -8.74 10.48 15.92
N LYS A 141 -8.63 11.26 17.00
CA LYS A 141 -8.04 12.61 17.00
C LYS A 141 -6.56 12.58 16.59
N ASN A 142 -5.79 11.63 17.11
CA ASN A 142 -4.37 11.44 16.77
C ASN A 142 -4.12 11.07 15.31
N HIS A 143 -5.12 10.60 14.56
CA HIS A 143 -5.01 10.33 13.12
C HIS A 143 -5.20 11.58 12.24
N LYS A 144 -5.29 12.78 12.83
CA LYS A 144 -5.60 14.01 12.09
C LYS A 144 -4.58 14.31 11.00
N GLU A 145 -3.29 14.15 11.28
CA GLU A 145 -2.22 14.43 10.33
C GLU A 145 -2.30 13.50 9.10
N SER A 146 -2.43 12.20 9.32
CA SER A 146 -2.55 11.22 8.24
C SER A 146 -3.82 11.42 7.41
N ARG A 147 -4.97 11.76 8.04
CA ARG A 147 -6.17 12.14 7.28
C ARG A 147 -5.97 13.36 6.39
N LEU A 148 -5.35 14.42 6.94
CA LEU A 148 -5.09 15.65 6.19
C LEU A 148 -4.14 15.39 5.01
N LEU A 149 -3.08 14.62 5.23
CA LEU A 149 -2.14 14.24 4.18
C LEU A 149 -2.82 13.39 3.10
N PHE A 150 -3.59 12.38 3.50
CA PHE A 150 -4.36 11.54 2.59
C PHE A 150 -5.29 12.36 1.70
N VAL A 151 -6.08 13.27 2.28
CA VAL A 151 -6.99 14.14 1.52
C VAL A 151 -6.22 15.14 0.65
N LYS A 152 -5.08 15.67 1.14
CA LYS A 152 -4.23 16.59 0.38
C LYS A 152 -3.67 15.91 -0.88
N GLU A 153 -3.16 14.70 -0.76
CA GLU A 153 -2.65 13.95 -1.91
C GLU A 153 -3.79 13.55 -2.86
N ALA A 154 -4.92 13.08 -2.34
CA ALA A 154 -6.08 12.72 -3.14
C ALA A 154 -6.63 13.89 -3.99
N LYS A 155 -6.54 15.14 -3.51
CA LYS A 155 -6.92 16.32 -4.30
C LYS A 155 -6.11 16.52 -5.58
N LYS A 156 -4.94 15.90 -5.67
CA LYS A 156 -4.10 15.95 -6.86
C LYS A 156 -4.55 14.99 -7.96
N LEU A 157 -5.45 14.05 -7.65
CA LEU A 157 -6.03 13.12 -8.63
C LEU A 157 -7.11 13.83 -9.48
N TYR A 158 -7.37 13.27 -10.66
CA TYR A 158 -8.55 13.62 -11.45
C TYR A 158 -9.71 12.67 -11.14
N GLN A 159 -10.95 13.14 -11.33
CA GLN A 159 -12.17 12.31 -11.15
C GLN A 159 -12.10 11.01 -11.98
N LYS A 160 -11.64 11.08 -13.24
CA LYS A 160 -11.45 9.91 -14.11
C LYS A 160 -10.53 8.86 -13.48
N GLU A 161 -9.39 9.29 -12.91
CA GLU A 161 -8.43 8.39 -12.27
C GLU A 161 -9.01 7.73 -11.01
N PHE A 162 -9.71 8.51 -10.19
CA PHE A 162 -10.44 7.95 -9.06
C PHE A 162 -11.40 6.83 -9.49
N ILE A 163 -12.20 7.06 -10.54
CA ILE A 163 -13.16 6.06 -11.04
C ILE A 163 -12.44 4.81 -11.57
N ARG A 164 -11.32 4.97 -12.29
CA ARG A 164 -10.51 3.85 -12.81
C ARG A 164 -9.99 2.98 -11.66
N TRP A 165 -9.34 3.59 -10.67
CA TRP A 165 -8.85 2.91 -9.49
C TRP A 165 -9.99 2.29 -8.67
N TYR A 166 -11.12 2.97 -8.60
CA TYR A 166 -12.29 2.45 -7.88
C TYR A 166 -12.83 1.16 -8.50
N LYS A 167 -12.82 1.06 -9.83
CA LYS A 167 -13.23 -0.17 -10.55
C LYS A 167 -12.41 -1.39 -10.17
N LEU A 168 -11.13 -1.22 -9.79
CA LEU A 168 -10.27 -2.31 -9.33
C LEU A 168 -10.78 -2.97 -8.04
N THR A 169 -11.62 -2.29 -7.29
CA THR A 169 -12.19 -2.86 -6.06
C THR A 169 -12.96 -4.16 -6.30
N ALA A 170 -13.52 -4.36 -7.50
CA ALA A 170 -14.18 -5.59 -7.90
C ALA A 170 -13.22 -6.80 -7.96
N GLN A 171 -11.93 -6.56 -8.25
CA GLN A 171 -10.89 -7.59 -8.34
C GLN A 171 -10.27 -7.94 -6.98
N LEU A 172 -10.53 -7.14 -5.93
CA LEU A 172 -9.86 -7.30 -4.62
C LEU A 172 -10.16 -8.64 -3.96
N ASN A 173 -11.43 -9.08 -3.93
CA ASN A 173 -11.81 -10.27 -3.18
C ASN A 173 -11.11 -11.56 -3.65
N PRO A 174 -11.05 -11.88 -4.96
CA PRO A 174 -10.29 -13.02 -5.46
C PRO A 174 -8.82 -12.93 -5.11
N LEU A 175 -8.20 -11.77 -5.34
CA LEU A 175 -6.78 -11.54 -5.10
C LEU A 175 -6.41 -11.68 -3.61
N LEU A 176 -7.18 -11.04 -2.73
CA LEU A 176 -6.98 -11.17 -1.29
C LEU A 176 -7.25 -12.59 -0.77
N ARG A 177 -8.13 -13.36 -1.43
CA ARG A 177 -8.33 -14.78 -1.10
C ARG A 177 -7.07 -15.60 -1.41
N LEU A 178 -6.46 -15.39 -2.59
CA LEU A 178 -5.20 -16.02 -2.96
C LEU A 178 -4.12 -15.74 -1.92
N PHE A 179 -3.92 -14.48 -1.55
CA PHE A 179 -2.89 -14.08 -0.59
C PHE A 179 -3.07 -14.68 0.81
N ARG A 180 -4.31 -14.97 1.22
CA ARG A 180 -4.58 -15.64 2.51
C ARG A 180 -4.33 -17.11 2.49
N MET A 181 -4.52 -17.75 1.32
CA MET A 181 -4.42 -19.22 1.18
C MET A 181 -3.00 -19.68 0.88
N LYS A 182 -2.17 -18.80 0.34
CA LYS A 182 -0.81 -19.11 -0.09
C LYS A 182 0.20 -18.42 0.82
N ASP A 183 0.94 -19.22 1.58
CA ASP A 183 2.14 -18.75 2.27
C ASP A 183 3.27 -18.62 1.24
N ILE A 184 3.84 -17.42 1.11
CA ILE A 184 4.94 -17.18 0.19
C ILE A 184 6.27 -17.26 0.95
N LYS A 185 7.22 -18.00 0.37
CA LYS A 185 8.56 -18.19 0.96
C LYS A 185 9.45 -16.92 0.81
N ILE A 186 8.85 -15.77 0.99
CA ILE A 186 9.54 -14.48 0.98
C ILE A 186 9.36 -13.84 2.37
N PRO A 187 10.46 -13.47 2.98
CA PRO A 187 10.43 -12.84 4.28
C PRO A 187 9.54 -11.59 4.31
N THR A 188 8.58 -11.55 5.20
CA THR A 188 7.55 -10.52 5.23
C THR A 188 7.38 -9.95 6.62
N LEU A 189 7.49 -8.61 6.75
CA LEU A 189 7.14 -7.87 7.96
C LEU A 189 5.81 -7.14 7.75
N TYR A 190 4.81 -7.50 8.54
CA TYR A 190 3.59 -6.70 8.67
C TYR A 190 3.76 -5.67 9.78
N ILE A 191 3.60 -4.38 9.47
CA ILE A 191 3.59 -3.30 10.46
C ILE A 191 2.21 -2.68 10.49
N MET A 192 1.49 -2.86 11.60
CA MET A 192 0.10 -2.47 11.75
C MET A 192 -0.09 -1.52 12.93
N GLY A 193 -0.90 -0.48 12.75
CA GLY A 193 -1.30 0.34 13.88
C GLY A 193 -2.29 -0.39 14.79
N GLU A 194 -2.11 -0.29 16.11
CA GLU A 194 -3.01 -0.87 17.11
C GLU A 194 -4.47 -0.41 16.92
N GLN A 195 -4.65 0.80 16.41
CA GLN A 195 -5.94 1.44 16.21
C GLN A 195 -6.52 1.24 14.81
N ASP A 196 -5.87 0.43 13.97
CA ASP A 196 -6.42 0.03 12.68
C ASP A 196 -7.53 -1.01 12.85
N HIS A 197 -8.71 -0.54 13.19
CA HIS A 197 -9.89 -1.34 13.52
C HIS A 197 -10.48 -2.11 12.33
N LEU A 198 -10.13 -1.74 11.10
CA LEU A 198 -10.64 -2.40 9.89
C LEU A 198 -9.80 -3.61 9.49
N PHE A 199 -8.47 -3.51 9.59
CA PHE A 199 -7.59 -4.51 8.98
C PHE A 199 -6.76 -5.30 9.99
N LEU A 200 -6.29 -4.71 11.10
CA LEU A 200 -5.48 -5.39 12.10
C LEU A 200 -6.09 -6.70 12.62
N PRO A 201 -7.41 -6.80 12.95
CA PRO A 201 -7.97 -8.04 13.47
C PRO A 201 -7.84 -9.22 12.50
N SER A 202 -7.98 -8.95 11.20
CA SER A 202 -7.82 -9.97 10.17
C SER A 202 -6.37 -10.38 9.95
N ILE A 203 -5.43 -9.42 9.99
CA ILE A 203 -4.00 -9.67 9.89
C ILE A 203 -3.54 -10.58 11.03
N LYS A 204 -3.84 -10.24 12.29
CA LYS A 204 -3.50 -11.07 13.47
C LYS A 204 -3.95 -12.53 13.34
N LYS A 205 -5.09 -12.76 12.68
CA LYS A 205 -5.62 -14.11 12.49
C LYS A 205 -4.91 -14.84 11.35
N ILE A 206 -4.70 -14.14 10.21
CA ILE A 206 -4.22 -14.77 8.97
C ILE A 206 -2.76 -15.15 9.08
N ILE A 207 -1.91 -14.27 9.60
CA ILE A 207 -0.46 -14.48 9.64
C ILE A 207 -0.01 -15.59 10.59
N LYS A 208 -0.87 -16.03 11.52
CA LYS A 208 -0.56 -17.18 12.39
C LYS A 208 -0.24 -18.46 11.60
N GLY A 209 -0.75 -18.56 10.37
CA GLY A 209 -0.49 -19.67 9.46
C GLY A 209 0.64 -19.43 8.44
N HIS A 210 1.32 -18.26 8.51
CA HIS A 210 2.38 -17.89 7.58
C HIS A 210 3.75 -18.00 8.26
N GLN A 211 4.59 -18.93 7.81
CA GLN A 211 5.90 -19.22 8.42
C GLN A 211 6.93 -18.11 8.19
N TYR A 212 6.82 -17.40 7.06
CA TYR A 212 7.76 -16.35 6.64
C TYR A 212 7.29 -14.94 7.01
N ALA A 213 6.23 -14.84 7.82
CA ALA A 213 5.61 -13.57 8.20
C ALA A 213 5.83 -13.24 9.68
N GLN A 214 6.20 -11.99 9.94
CA GLN A 214 6.28 -11.39 11.27
C GLN A 214 5.26 -10.24 11.38
N LEU A 215 4.74 -9.99 12.59
CA LEU A 215 3.85 -8.87 12.87
C LEU A 215 4.42 -7.98 13.95
N HIS A 216 4.60 -6.70 13.62
CA HIS A 216 4.81 -5.65 14.61
C HIS A 216 3.55 -4.77 14.73
N VAL A 217 3.09 -4.53 15.95
CA VAL A 217 1.90 -3.70 16.22
C VAL A 217 2.31 -2.42 16.94
N VAL A 218 2.20 -1.31 16.21
CA VAL A 218 2.58 0.03 16.68
C VAL A 218 1.48 0.60 17.58
N LYS A 219 1.83 0.95 18.82
CA LYS A 219 0.89 1.49 19.81
C LYS A 219 0.41 2.90 19.41
N ASN A 220 -0.82 3.24 19.82
CA ASN A 220 -1.41 4.57 19.58
C ASN A 220 -1.37 5.03 18.11
N CYS A 221 -1.37 4.11 17.17
CA CYS A 221 -1.20 4.34 15.74
C CYS A 221 -2.39 3.79 14.97
N GLY A 222 -2.83 4.50 13.93
CA GLY A 222 -3.89 4.09 13.02
C GLY A 222 -3.36 3.35 11.79
N HIS A 223 -4.04 3.58 10.66
CA HIS A 223 -3.79 2.85 9.42
C HIS A 223 -2.49 3.23 8.71
N VAL A 224 -2.10 4.51 8.74
CA VAL A 224 -0.95 5.03 7.98
C VAL A 224 0.29 5.10 8.87
N VAL A 225 0.80 3.93 9.25
CA VAL A 225 1.84 3.76 10.27
C VAL A 225 3.13 4.53 10.00
N ASN A 226 3.54 4.64 8.74
CA ASN A 226 4.75 5.37 8.33
C ASN A 226 4.64 6.89 8.52
N VAL A 227 3.43 7.43 8.58
CA VAL A 227 3.15 8.86 8.82
C VAL A 227 2.91 9.12 10.30
N GLU A 228 2.12 8.27 10.94
CA GLU A 228 1.68 8.45 12.32
C GLU A 228 2.79 8.18 13.35
N GLN A 229 3.62 7.15 13.10
CA GLN A 229 4.74 6.75 13.98
C GLN A 229 6.01 6.49 13.15
N PRO A 230 6.57 7.53 12.49
CA PRO A 230 7.65 7.36 11.51
C PRO A 230 8.95 6.84 12.13
N LEU A 231 9.26 7.17 13.37
CA LEU A 231 10.49 6.72 14.02
C LEU A 231 10.43 5.22 14.30
N GLU A 232 9.34 4.74 14.94
CA GLU A 232 9.14 3.33 15.22
C GLU A 232 9.06 2.52 13.92
N PHE A 233 8.32 3.02 12.91
CA PHE A 233 8.27 2.40 11.58
C PHE A 233 9.67 2.22 10.99
N ASN A 234 10.50 3.27 11.00
CA ASN A 234 11.84 3.22 10.42
C ASN A 234 12.75 2.23 11.19
N GLN A 235 12.70 2.25 12.52
CA GLN A 235 13.49 1.35 13.36
C GLN A 235 13.14 -0.11 13.12
N GLU A 236 11.86 -0.46 13.12
CA GLU A 236 11.39 -1.83 12.92
C GLU A 236 11.73 -2.36 11.52
N VAL A 237 11.56 -1.51 10.49
CA VAL A 237 11.93 -1.89 9.12
C VAL A 237 13.44 -2.12 8.99
N LEU A 238 14.26 -1.22 9.53
CA LEU A 238 15.73 -1.38 9.48
C LEU A 238 16.18 -2.61 10.26
N SER A 239 15.61 -2.85 11.45
CA SER A 239 15.91 -4.05 12.25
C SER A 239 15.56 -5.33 11.51
N PHE A 240 14.38 -5.39 10.89
CA PHE A 240 13.93 -6.52 10.08
C PHE A 240 14.85 -6.80 8.89
N LEU A 241 15.34 -5.76 8.22
CA LEU A 241 16.22 -5.89 7.07
C LEU A 241 17.65 -6.30 7.47
N LYS A 242 18.19 -5.71 8.56
CA LYS A 242 19.54 -6.01 9.07
C LYS A 242 19.65 -7.45 9.60
N GLY A 243 18.66 -7.93 10.32
CA GLY A 243 18.64 -9.32 10.79
C GLY A 243 18.55 -10.37 9.65
N ARG A 244 18.64 -9.92 8.38
CA ARG A 244 18.68 -10.76 7.17
C ARG A 244 19.97 -10.59 6.38
N ILE A 245 20.64 -9.45 6.51
CA ILE A 245 21.95 -9.20 5.88
C ILE A 245 23.02 -10.05 6.54
N ASP A 246 22.84 -10.41 7.82
CA ASP A 246 23.79 -11.23 8.59
C ASP A 246 23.73 -12.73 8.26
N TYR A 247 22.88 -13.18 7.33
CA TYR A 247 22.72 -14.58 6.91
C TYR A 247 23.23 -14.90 5.48
N TYR A 248 23.99 -13.96 4.85
CA TYR A 248 24.59 -14.18 3.53
C TYR A 248 26.12 -14.12 3.58
#